data_85f6f8952a4347c4959f836755a6d32c
#
_entry.id   85f6f8952a4347c4959f836755a6d32c
#
_cell.length_a   1.000
_cell.length_b   1.000
_cell.length_c   1.000
_cell.angle_alpha   90.00
_cell.angle_beta   90.00
_cell.angle_gamma   90.00
#
_symmetry.space_group_name_H-M   'P 1'
#
loop_
_entity.id
_entity.type
_entity.pdbx_description
1 polymer ?
#
loop_
_entity_poly.entity_id
_entity_poly.type
_entity_poly.pdbx_seq_one_letter_code
_entity_poly.pdbx_strand_id
1 'polypeptide(L)'
;KVGMTEAADQKAGTYSRGMRQRLGIADVLMKDPKVVIMDEPTLGIDPEGMRELMTLIRSLAEDDKRTILISSHQLYQIQQICDRVGLFVDGRLIACGRIDELAVQMRREGHYALEAAAFPDDSGFEELLRSLGNVEQVERTGDFYVVHSRSDLCRELNRRALEKGYTLRHLRQRGNDLDEIYRRYFEKGEQKNGGLNQKKNKGFLSFGREQR
;
A
#
# COMPACT_ATOMS: atom_id res chain seq x y z
N LYS A 1 -5.85 6.83 27.27
CA LYS A 1 -5.07 6.37 26.11
C LYS A 1 -5.95 6.19 24.87
N VAL A 2 -7.02 5.41 24.96
CA VAL A 2 -7.88 5.06 23.82
C VAL A 2 -8.91 6.16 23.44
N GLY A 3 -8.90 7.34 24.07
CA GLY A 3 -9.78 8.46 23.74
C GLY A 3 -11.26 8.22 24.08
N MET A 4 -11.55 7.46 25.13
CA MET A 4 -12.92 7.07 25.51
C MET A 4 -13.42 7.73 26.81
N THR A 5 -12.72 8.75 27.32
CA THR A 5 -13.02 9.37 28.62
C THR A 5 -14.44 9.96 28.67
N GLU A 6 -14.86 10.68 27.63
CA GLU A 6 -16.19 11.31 27.57
C GLU A 6 -17.33 10.30 27.43
N ALA A 7 -17.03 9.10 26.97
CA ALA A 7 -18.00 8.02 26.79
C ALA A 7 -17.96 6.97 27.92
N ALA A 8 -17.09 7.16 28.93
CA ALA A 8 -16.84 6.14 29.94
C ALA A 8 -18.09 5.72 30.72
N ASP A 9 -19.04 6.67 30.97
CA ASP A 9 -20.28 6.43 31.70
C ASP A 9 -21.45 5.97 30.80
N GLN A 10 -21.23 5.88 29.49
CA GLN A 10 -22.27 5.42 28.55
C GLN A 10 -22.28 3.90 28.48
N LYS A 11 -23.46 3.32 28.23
CA LYS A 11 -23.60 1.88 28.03
C LYS A 11 -22.86 1.45 26.75
N ALA A 12 -21.98 0.46 26.82
CA ALA A 12 -21.23 -0.06 25.68
C ALA A 12 -22.10 -0.49 24.48
N GLY A 13 -23.36 -0.86 24.74
CA GLY A 13 -24.33 -1.18 23.69
C GLY A 13 -24.69 0.00 22.78
N THR A 14 -24.51 1.25 23.24
CA THR A 14 -24.77 2.48 22.45
C THR A 14 -23.53 2.97 21.69
N TYR A 15 -22.40 2.33 21.87
CA TYR A 15 -21.16 2.74 21.23
C TYR A 15 -21.17 2.55 19.71
N SER A 16 -20.58 3.51 18.99
CA SER A 16 -20.28 3.36 17.57
C SER A 16 -19.32 2.19 17.35
N ARG A 17 -19.14 1.77 16.09
CA ARG A 17 -18.20 0.70 15.78
C ARG A 17 -16.76 1.07 16.15
N GLY A 18 -16.32 2.30 15.87
CA GLY A 18 -15.01 2.81 16.28
C GLY A 18 -14.82 2.85 17.79
N MET A 19 -15.86 3.26 18.55
CA MET A 19 -15.82 3.24 20.02
C MET A 19 -15.69 1.81 20.56
N ARG A 20 -16.43 0.84 19.99
CA ARG A 20 -16.30 -0.57 20.39
C ARG A 20 -14.91 -1.13 20.09
N GLN A 21 -14.31 -0.74 18.94
CA GLN A 21 -12.94 -1.13 18.61
C GLN A 21 -11.94 -0.58 19.62
N ARG A 22 -12.06 0.70 19.99
CA ARG A 22 -11.21 1.33 21.02
C ARG A 22 -11.38 0.71 22.39
N LEU A 23 -12.62 0.33 22.76
CA LEU A 23 -12.88 -0.41 24.00
C LEU A 23 -12.18 -1.76 24.01
N GLY A 24 -12.22 -2.50 22.88
CA GLY A 24 -11.49 -3.78 22.74
C GLY A 24 -9.98 -3.60 22.88
N ILE A 25 -9.42 -2.54 22.30
CA ILE A 25 -8.00 -2.20 22.47
C ILE A 25 -7.70 -1.88 23.95
N ALA A 26 -8.56 -1.12 24.62
CA ALA A 26 -8.41 -0.80 26.05
C ALA A 26 -8.37 -2.07 26.91
N ASP A 27 -9.27 -3.02 26.68
CA ASP A 27 -9.30 -4.32 27.38
C ASP A 27 -7.99 -5.10 27.20
N VAL A 28 -7.48 -5.18 25.97
CA VAL A 28 -6.18 -5.81 25.69
C VAL A 28 -5.03 -5.10 26.41
N LEU A 29 -5.02 -3.76 26.40
CA LEU A 29 -3.97 -2.95 27.01
C LEU A 29 -3.92 -3.06 28.54
N MET A 30 -5.05 -3.39 29.20
CA MET A 30 -5.07 -3.63 30.65
C MET A 30 -4.15 -4.78 31.09
N LYS A 31 -3.86 -5.73 30.21
CA LYS A 31 -2.95 -6.85 30.47
C LYS A 31 -1.49 -6.52 30.20
N ASP A 32 -1.20 -5.30 29.81
CA ASP A 32 0.14 -4.78 29.44
C ASP A 32 0.94 -5.70 28.48
N PRO A 33 0.37 -6.11 27.35
CA PRO A 33 1.03 -7.04 26.43
C PRO A 33 2.17 -6.37 25.68
N LYS A 34 3.26 -7.09 25.46
CA LYS A 34 4.37 -6.64 24.60
C LYS A 34 4.02 -6.76 23.10
N VAL A 35 3.17 -7.70 22.76
CA VAL A 35 2.72 -7.96 21.37
C VAL A 35 1.22 -7.86 21.31
N VAL A 36 0.69 -7.09 20.35
CA VAL A 36 -0.74 -6.92 20.10
C VAL A 36 -1.03 -7.35 18.67
N ILE A 37 -2.02 -8.23 18.49
CA ILE A 37 -2.46 -8.70 17.17
C ILE A 37 -3.85 -8.13 16.91
N MET A 38 -4.03 -7.48 15.77
CA MET A 38 -5.29 -6.85 15.37
C MET A 38 -5.70 -7.39 14.00
N ASP A 39 -6.89 -7.97 13.93
CA ASP A 39 -7.48 -8.45 12.69
C ASP A 39 -8.47 -7.44 12.16
N GLU A 40 -8.20 -6.89 10.95
CA GLU A 40 -9.02 -5.89 10.26
C GLU A 40 -9.52 -4.74 11.18
N PRO A 41 -8.63 -4.05 11.94
CA PRO A 41 -9.05 -3.13 12.99
C PRO A 41 -9.84 -1.92 12.50
N THR A 42 -9.76 -1.58 11.22
CA THR A 42 -10.40 -0.41 10.59
C THR A 42 -11.68 -0.74 9.85
N LEU A 43 -12.06 -2.02 9.77
CA LEU A 43 -13.21 -2.45 8.99
C LEU A 43 -14.52 -1.83 9.50
N GLY A 44 -15.19 -1.05 8.63
CA GLY A 44 -16.50 -0.43 8.90
C GLY A 44 -16.44 0.71 9.92
N ILE A 45 -15.30 1.34 10.10
CA ILE A 45 -15.14 2.60 10.82
C ILE A 45 -15.18 3.74 9.80
N ASP A 46 -15.79 4.85 10.18
CA ASP A 46 -15.82 6.08 9.38
C ASP A 46 -14.42 6.68 9.21
N PRO A 47 -14.19 7.55 8.21
CA PRO A 47 -12.84 8.06 7.90
C PRO A 47 -12.19 8.84 9.06
N GLU A 48 -12.96 9.51 9.91
CA GLU A 48 -12.41 10.26 11.04
C GLU A 48 -11.98 9.30 12.15
N GLY A 49 -12.90 8.42 12.59
CA GLY A 49 -12.61 7.40 13.59
C GLY A 49 -11.46 6.48 13.17
N MET A 50 -11.32 6.22 11.87
CA MET A 50 -10.19 5.46 11.32
C MET A 50 -8.86 6.20 11.51
N ARG A 51 -8.78 7.50 11.18
CA ARG A 51 -7.55 8.29 11.39
C ARG A 51 -7.12 8.31 12.86
N GLU A 52 -8.07 8.48 13.76
CA GLU A 52 -7.80 8.45 15.19
C GLU A 52 -7.34 7.08 15.69
N LEU A 53 -7.96 6.00 15.18
CA LEU A 53 -7.53 4.64 15.49
C LEU A 53 -6.10 4.36 14.98
N MET A 54 -5.76 4.78 13.77
CA MET A 54 -4.42 4.65 13.22
C MET A 54 -3.39 5.42 14.03
N THR A 55 -3.72 6.64 14.47
CA THR A 55 -2.86 7.43 15.37
C THR A 55 -2.65 6.72 16.70
N LEU A 56 -3.71 6.14 17.29
CA LEU A 56 -3.59 5.33 18.50
C LEU A 56 -2.68 4.12 18.30
N ILE A 57 -2.87 3.35 17.22
CA ILE A 57 -2.05 2.18 16.91
C ILE A 57 -0.56 2.59 16.78
N ARG A 58 -0.30 3.71 16.09
CA ARG A 58 1.05 4.23 15.92
C ARG A 58 1.70 4.61 17.26
N SER A 59 0.96 5.28 18.15
CA SER A 59 1.45 5.64 19.48
C SER A 59 1.75 4.42 20.35
N LEU A 60 0.96 3.37 20.25
CA LEU A 60 1.22 2.10 20.95
C LEU A 60 2.54 1.45 20.49
N ALA A 61 2.88 1.58 19.23
CA ALA A 61 4.14 1.07 18.69
C ALA A 61 5.34 1.98 19.03
N GLU A 62 5.19 3.30 18.85
CA GLU A 62 6.31 4.25 18.99
C GLU A 62 6.57 4.68 20.45
N ASP A 63 5.52 5.02 21.19
CA ASP A 63 5.65 5.55 22.55
C ASP A 63 5.73 4.42 23.58
N ASP A 64 4.83 3.44 23.47
CA ASP A 64 4.74 2.31 24.39
C ASP A 64 5.69 1.15 24.04
N LYS A 65 6.40 1.26 22.89
CA LYS A 65 7.37 0.25 22.44
C LYS A 65 6.77 -1.15 22.29
N ARG A 66 5.50 -1.23 21.86
CA ARG A 66 4.82 -2.51 21.63
C ARG A 66 5.05 -3.00 20.21
N THR A 67 5.14 -4.29 20.04
CA THR A 67 5.08 -4.90 18.70
C THR A 67 3.63 -5.06 18.29
N ILE A 68 3.26 -4.45 17.16
CA ILE A 68 1.90 -4.52 16.64
C ILE A 68 1.90 -5.34 15.36
N LEU A 69 1.01 -6.34 15.29
CA LEU A 69 0.74 -7.10 14.08
C LEU A 69 -0.69 -6.81 13.63
N ILE A 70 -0.85 -6.35 12.39
CA ILE A 70 -2.15 -5.97 11.84
C ILE A 70 -2.41 -6.76 10.57
N SER A 71 -3.58 -7.38 10.45
CA SER A 71 -4.11 -7.82 9.17
C SER A 71 -5.00 -6.73 8.58
N SER A 72 -4.92 -6.49 7.28
CA SER A 72 -5.84 -5.60 6.55
C SER A 72 -5.79 -5.88 5.06
N HIS A 73 -6.90 -5.62 4.37
CA HIS A 73 -6.97 -5.59 2.92
C HIS A 73 -6.87 -4.15 2.36
N GLN A 74 -6.74 -3.15 3.22
CA GLN A 74 -6.68 -1.73 2.84
C GLN A 74 -5.22 -1.27 2.79
N LEU A 75 -4.56 -1.51 1.66
CA LEU A 75 -3.11 -1.31 1.45
C LEU A 75 -2.63 0.10 1.77
N TYR A 76 -3.40 1.10 1.36
CA TYR A 76 -3.07 2.50 1.61
C TYR A 76 -2.91 2.83 3.11
N GLN A 77 -3.77 2.24 3.96
CA GLN A 77 -3.70 2.45 5.41
C GLN A 77 -2.48 1.77 6.02
N ILE A 78 -2.24 0.51 5.62
CA ILE A 78 -1.08 -0.26 6.07
C ILE A 78 0.22 0.46 5.73
N GLN A 79 0.32 1.02 4.53
CA GLN A 79 1.50 1.77 4.10
C GLN A 79 1.81 2.98 4.98
N GLN A 80 0.79 3.59 5.58
CA GLN A 80 0.99 4.78 6.44
C GLN A 80 1.48 4.48 7.85
N ILE A 81 1.18 3.28 8.38
CA ILE A 81 1.45 2.96 9.78
C ILE A 81 2.45 1.83 10.00
N CYS A 82 2.69 1.01 8.99
CA CYS A 82 3.53 -0.17 9.15
C CYS A 82 4.95 0.06 8.65
N ASP A 83 5.92 -0.35 9.44
CA ASP A 83 7.34 -0.30 9.05
C ASP A 83 7.68 -1.46 8.11
N ARG A 84 7.02 -2.61 8.28
CA ARG A 84 7.22 -3.83 7.49
C ARG A 84 5.88 -4.45 7.11
N VAL A 85 5.86 -5.13 5.98
CA VAL A 85 4.68 -5.84 5.49
C VAL A 85 5.02 -7.27 5.12
N GLY A 86 4.05 -8.18 5.33
CA GLY A 86 4.08 -9.54 4.81
C GLY A 86 2.95 -9.72 3.81
N LEU A 87 3.27 -10.13 2.59
CA LEU A 87 2.31 -10.36 1.51
C LEU A 87 1.96 -11.84 1.44
N PHE A 88 0.69 -12.14 1.65
CA PHE A 88 0.16 -13.50 1.60
C PHE A 88 -0.69 -13.71 0.34
N VAL A 89 -0.42 -14.81 -0.36
CA VAL A 89 -1.22 -15.30 -1.47
C VAL A 89 -1.50 -16.78 -1.23
N ASP A 90 -2.75 -17.20 -1.25
CA ASP A 90 -3.19 -18.57 -1.02
C ASP A 90 -2.57 -19.21 0.24
N GLY A 91 -2.52 -18.46 1.34
CA GLY A 91 -1.99 -18.89 2.62
C GLY A 91 -0.46 -19.00 2.70
N ARG A 92 0.25 -18.56 1.67
CA ARG A 92 1.72 -18.56 1.63
C ARG A 92 2.26 -17.13 1.73
N LEU A 93 3.28 -16.95 2.55
CA LEU A 93 4.03 -15.69 2.61
C LEU A 93 4.94 -15.60 1.37
N ILE A 94 4.61 -14.71 0.45
CA ILE A 94 5.34 -14.55 -0.83
C ILE A 94 6.41 -13.45 -0.79
N ALA A 95 6.24 -12.45 0.08
CA ALA A 95 7.23 -11.42 0.34
C ALA A 95 7.08 -10.88 1.76
N CYS A 96 8.19 -10.50 2.37
CA CYS A 96 8.20 -9.86 3.69
C CYS A 96 9.39 -8.91 3.78
N GLY A 97 9.14 -7.67 4.20
CA GLY A 97 10.18 -6.66 4.32
C GLY A 97 9.62 -5.26 4.51
N ARG A 98 10.50 -4.28 4.50
CA ARG A 98 10.11 -2.87 4.43
C ARG A 98 9.56 -2.57 3.04
N ILE A 99 8.61 -1.65 2.94
CA ILE A 99 7.95 -1.30 1.67
C ILE A 99 8.98 -0.78 0.65
N ASP A 100 9.91 0.08 1.11
CA ASP A 100 11.00 0.61 0.29
C ASP A 100 11.95 -0.48 -0.22
N GLU A 101 12.28 -1.47 0.61
CA GLU A 101 13.11 -2.62 0.23
C GLU A 101 12.42 -3.50 -0.82
N LEU A 102 11.13 -3.79 -0.64
CA LEU A 102 10.34 -4.56 -1.60
C LEU A 102 10.24 -3.82 -2.95
N ALA A 103 10.04 -2.50 -2.93
CA ALA A 103 10.04 -1.68 -4.13
C ALA A 103 11.40 -1.70 -4.86
N VAL A 104 12.52 -1.64 -4.12
CA VAL A 104 13.88 -1.75 -4.70
C VAL A 104 14.10 -3.13 -5.31
N GLN A 105 13.66 -4.19 -4.63
CA GLN A 105 13.78 -5.55 -5.16
C GLN A 105 13.04 -5.70 -6.50
N MET A 106 11.82 -5.17 -6.60
CA MET A 106 11.05 -5.20 -7.86
C MET A 106 11.76 -4.47 -9.00
N ARG A 107 12.36 -3.30 -8.70
CA ARG A 107 13.15 -2.56 -9.70
C ARG A 107 14.38 -3.33 -10.17
N ARG A 108 15.08 -4.02 -9.27
CA ARG A 108 16.22 -4.90 -9.62
C ARG A 108 15.81 -6.05 -10.53
N GLU A 109 14.57 -6.51 -10.44
CA GLU A 109 13.98 -7.53 -11.32
C GLU A 109 13.53 -6.94 -12.68
N GLY A 110 13.79 -5.66 -12.95
CA GLY A 110 13.45 -5.00 -14.21
C GLY A 110 11.99 -4.62 -14.34
N HIS A 111 11.29 -4.38 -13.24
CA HIS A 111 9.89 -3.96 -13.25
C HIS A 111 9.78 -2.48 -12.89
N TYR A 112 9.61 -1.66 -13.90
CA TYR A 112 9.37 -0.23 -13.76
C TYR A 112 7.98 0.13 -14.29
N ALA A 113 7.31 1.07 -13.64
CA ALA A 113 6.09 1.67 -14.14
C ALA A 113 6.18 3.19 -13.96
N LEU A 114 5.80 3.91 -15.01
CA LEU A 114 5.87 5.36 -15.08
C LEU A 114 4.50 5.91 -15.44
N GLU A 115 3.97 6.84 -14.64
CA GLU A 115 2.81 7.65 -15.02
C GLU A 115 3.29 8.93 -15.70
N ALA A 116 2.71 9.24 -16.85
CA ALA A 116 3.04 10.45 -17.59
C ALA A 116 1.80 11.09 -18.20
N ALA A 117 1.78 12.42 -18.20
CA ALA A 117 0.86 13.22 -18.98
C ALA A 117 1.59 14.43 -19.57
N ALA A 118 1.22 14.84 -20.76
CA ALA A 118 1.84 15.97 -21.45
C ALA A 118 0.82 16.88 -22.12
N PHE A 119 1.29 18.02 -22.56
CA PHE A 119 0.57 18.92 -23.43
C PHE A 119 1.42 19.22 -24.69
N PRO A 120 0.84 19.14 -25.90
CA PRO A 120 -0.50 18.65 -26.18
C PRO A 120 -0.70 17.16 -25.82
N ASP A 121 -1.95 16.77 -25.50
CA ASP A 121 -2.34 15.38 -25.28
C ASP A 121 -2.92 14.83 -26.59
N ASP A 122 -2.06 14.27 -27.42
CA ASP A 122 -2.37 13.78 -28.74
C ASP A 122 -1.78 12.36 -28.98
N SER A 123 -2.09 11.78 -30.14
CA SER A 123 -1.55 10.45 -30.52
C SER A 123 -0.03 10.44 -30.64
N GLY A 124 0.60 11.58 -30.96
CA GLY A 124 2.05 11.69 -31.07
C GLY A 124 2.76 11.50 -29.72
N PHE A 125 2.11 11.89 -28.62
CA PHE A 125 2.65 11.62 -27.27
C PHE A 125 2.60 10.12 -26.93
N GLU A 126 1.52 9.44 -27.27
CA GLU A 126 1.44 7.97 -27.09
C GLU A 126 2.47 7.24 -27.95
N GLU A 127 2.66 7.66 -29.21
CA GLU A 127 3.70 7.11 -30.09
C GLU A 127 5.11 7.36 -29.51
N LEU A 128 5.35 8.53 -28.94
CA LEU A 128 6.59 8.84 -28.23
C LEU A 128 6.83 7.85 -27.09
N LEU A 129 5.80 7.63 -26.22
CA LEU A 129 5.92 6.70 -25.10
C LEU A 129 6.22 5.27 -25.58
N ARG A 130 5.54 4.80 -26.61
CA ARG A 130 5.78 3.47 -27.21
C ARG A 130 7.16 3.34 -27.89
N SER A 131 7.75 4.45 -28.33
CA SER A 131 9.08 4.48 -28.96
C SER A 131 10.24 4.49 -27.99
N LEU A 132 10.00 4.64 -26.68
CA LEU A 132 11.05 4.60 -25.67
C LEU A 132 11.68 3.19 -25.57
N GLY A 133 12.95 3.14 -25.22
CA GLY A 133 13.66 1.88 -25.09
C GLY A 133 13.12 1.02 -23.94
N ASN A 134 13.00 -0.30 -24.17
CA ASN A 134 12.57 -1.26 -23.16
C ASN A 134 11.14 -1.10 -22.62
N VAL A 135 10.25 -0.42 -23.36
CA VAL A 135 8.82 -0.36 -23.06
C VAL A 135 8.19 -1.71 -23.38
N GLU A 136 7.45 -2.25 -22.42
CA GLU A 136 6.68 -3.49 -22.57
C GLU A 136 5.22 -3.19 -22.91
N GLN A 137 4.64 -2.18 -22.25
CA GLN A 137 3.23 -1.84 -22.38
C GLN A 137 3.00 -0.35 -22.11
N VAL A 138 2.06 0.24 -22.83
CA VAL A 138 1.53 1.59 -22.59
C VAL A 138 0.02 1.49 -22.52
N GLU A 139 -0.54 1.92 -21.40
CA GLU A 139 -1.98 1.95 -21.13
C GLU A 139 -2.42 3.38 -20.84
N ARG A 140 -3.61 3.76 -21.32
CA ARG A 140 -4.23 5.04 -20.94
C ARG A 140 -5.17 4.82 -19.75
N THR A 141 -4.96 5.57 -18.68
CA THR A 141 -5.78 5.52 -17.46
C THR A 141 -6.25 6.94 -17.13
N GLY A 142 -7.47 7.29 -17.57
CA GLY A 142 -7.99 8.66 -17.44
C GLY A 142 -7.12 9.66 -18.18
N ASP A 143 -6.59 10.64 -17.47
CA ASP A 143 -5.75 11.72 -18.02
C ASP A 143 -4.26 11.38 -18.09
N PHE A 144 -3.87 10.16 -17.71
CA PHE A 144 -2.48 9.73 -17.66
C PHE A 144 -2.23 8.51 -18.54
N TYR A 145 -1.01 8.38 -19.01
CA TYR A 145 -0.48 7.13 -19.56
C TYR A 145 0.34 6.41 -18.49
N VAL A 146 0.15 5.10 -18.39
CA VAL A 146 0.96 4.21 -17.57
C VAL A 146 1.87 3.43 -18.51
N VAL A 147 3.18 3.60 -18.35
CA VAL A 147 4.21 2.97 -19.16
C VAL A 147 4.91 1.90 -18.32
N HIS A 148 4.78 0.64 -18.71
CA HIS A 148 5.52 -0.47 -18.12
C HIS A 148 6.80 -0.72 -18.92
N SER A 149 7.94 -0.88 -18.22
CA SER A 149 9.25 -1.00 -18.85
C SER A 149 10.23 -1.83 -18.02
N ARG A 150 11.33 -2.23 -18.66
CA ARG A 150 12.43 -2.95 -17.98
C ARG A 150 13.54 -2.05 -17.44
N SER A 151 13.44 -0.76 -17.67
CA SER A 151 14.40 0.23 -17.20
C SER A 151 13.72 1.51 -16.76
N ASP A 152 14.40 2.33 -15.96
CA ASP A 152 13.93 3.66 -15.62
C ASP A 152 13.96 4.57 -16.84
N LEU A 153 12.77 5.00 -17.28
CA LEU A 153 12.57 5.85 -18.44
C LEU A 153 12.38 7.33 -18.10
N CYS A 154 12.39 7.72 -16.82
CA CYS A 154 12.09 9.10 -16.42
C CYS A 154 12.98 10.13 -17.14
N ARG A 155 14.28 9.88 -17.19
CA ARG A 155 15.23 10.80 -17.83
C ARG A 155 15.07 10.81 -19.36
N GLU A 156 14.91 9.65 -19.96
CA GLU A 156 14.75 9.52 -21.42
C GLU A 156 13.45 10.17 -21.87
N LEU A 157 12.33 9.90 -21.19
CA LEU A 157 11.05 10.52 -21.51
C LEU A 157 11.11 12.05 -21.41
N ASN A 158 11.69 12.58 -20.31
CA ASN A 158 11.78 14.03 -20.13
C ASN A 158 12.57 14.68 -21.27
N ARG A 159 13.71 14.12 -21.67
CA ARG A 159 14.50 14.63 -22.78
C ARG A 159 13.75 14.57 -24.11
N ARG A 160 13.18 13.40 -24.46
CA ARG A 160 12.49 13.22 -25.75
C ARG A 160 11.18 14.02 -25.86
N ALA A 161 10.45 14.18 -24.75
CA ALA A 161 9.26 14.99 -24.70
C ALA A 161 9.61 16.46 -25.06
N LEU A 162 10.66 17.00 -24.43
CA LEU A 162 11.13 18.35 -24.69
C LEU A 162 11.60 18.53 -26.16
N GLU A 163 12.37 17.57 -26.69
CA GLU A 163 12.84 17.59 -28.09
C GLU A 163 11.68 17.61 -29.11
N LYS A 164 10.57 16.96 -28.78
CA LYS A 164 9.36 16.90 -29.62
C LYS A 164 8.34 18.00 -29.33
N GLY A 165 8.66 18.96 -28.46
CA GLY A 165 7.80 20.10 -28.12
C GLY A 165 6.69 19.79 -27.13
N TYR A 166 6.74 18.67 -26.43
CA TYR A 166 5.80 18.35 -25.37
C TYR A 166 6.20 18.97 -24.03
N THR A 167 5.22 19.48 -23.30
CA THR A 167 5.38 19.90 -21.90
C THR A 167 4.80 18.83 -21.00
N LEU A 168 5.65 18.16 -20.18
CA LEU A 168 5.18 17.19 -19.22
C LEU A 168 4.38 17.90 -18.10
N ARG A 169 3.13 17.49 -17.92
CA ARG A 169 2.24 17.98 -16.85
C ARG A 169 2.28 17.07 -15.63
N HIS A 170 2.57 15.80 -15.85
CA HIS A 170 2.70 14.78 -14.81
C HIS A 170 3.80 13.80 -15.20
N LEU A 171 4.66 13.52 -14.25
CA LEU A 171 5.68 12.47 -14.37
C LEU A 171 5.91 11.87 -12.98
N ARG A 172 5.47 10.64 -12.79
CA ARG A 172 5.60 9.93 -11.51
C ARG A 172 6.06 8.51 -11.75
N GLN A 173 7.13 8.11 -11.07
CA GLN A 173 7.52 6.71 -11.04
C GLN A 173 6.61 5.96 -10.07
N ARG A 174 5.91 4.93 -10.56
CA ARG A 174 5.14 3.97 -9.77
C ARG A 174 6.07 2.91 -9.16
N GLY A 175 5.53 2.12 -8.25
CA GLY A 175 6.24 0.98 -7.67
C GLY A 175 6.81 1.25 -6.28
N ASN A 176 6.50 2.41 -5.68
CA ASN A 176 6.79 2.71 -4.29
C ASN A 176 5.53 2.59 -3.41
N ASP A 177 4.37 2.33 -4.01
CA ASP A 177 3.14 2.08 -3.27
C ASP A 177 2.88 0.57 -3.11
N LEU A 178 2.24 0.23 -2.00
CA LEU A 178 1.99 -1.15 -1.62
C LEU A 178 1.01 -1.86 -2.57
N ASP A 179 0.09 -1.11 -3.20
CA ASP A 179 -0.86 -1.66 -4.17
C ASP A 179 -0.16 -2.22 -5.40
N GLU A 180 0.81 -1.49 -5.94
CA GLU A 180 1.60 -1.93 -7.09
C GLU A 180 2.48 -3.14 -6.73
N ILE A 181 3.15 -3.07 -5.56
CA ILE A 181 3.96 -4.16 -5.04
C ILE A 181 3.10 -5.42 -4.91
N TYR A 182 1.93 -5.30 -4.28
CA TYR A 182 1.02 -6.43 -4.10
C TYR A 182 0.56 -7.02 -5.43
N ARG A 183 0.05 -6.19 -6.35
CA ARG A 183 -0.43 -6.64 -7.65
C ARG A 183 0.62 -7.46 -8.40
N ARG A 184 1.85 -7.00 -8.40
CA ARG A 184 2.97 -7.68 -9.07
C ARG A 184 3.36 -9.00 -8.43
N TYR A 185 3.40 -9.07 -7.12
CA TYR A 185 3.65 -10.33 -6.42
C TYR A 185 2.50 -11.32 -6.60
N PHE A 186 1.25 -10.83 -6.68
CA PHE A 186 0.07 -11.64 -6.94
C PHE A 186 0.09 -12.25 -8.34
N GLU A 187 0.35 -11.45 -9.38
CA GLU A 187 0.47 -11.91 -10.77
C GLU A 187 1.58 -12.97 -10.93
N LYS A 188 2.70 -12.82 -10.25
CA LYS A 188 3.78 -13.84 -10.21
C LYS A 188 3.34 -15.11 -9.49
N GLY A 189 2.52 -15.00 -8.45
CA GLY A 189 1.99 -16.15 -7.71
C GLY A 189 1.05 -16.99 -8.57
N GLU A 190 0.18 -16.34 -9.35
CA GLU A 190 -0.74 -17.02 -10.26
C GLU A 190 -0.01 -17.73 -11.43
N GLN A 191 1.03 -17.12 -11.98
CA GLN A 191 1.83 -17.72 -13.06
C GLN A 191 2.59 -18.97 -12.62
N LYS A 192 2.98 -19.07 -11.34
CA LYS A 192 3.64 -20.27 -10.79
C LYS A 192 2.66 -21.40 -10.44
N ASN A 193 1.39 -21.08 -10.25
CA ASN A 193 0.35 -22.05 -9.85
C ASN A 193 -0.64 -22.35 -10.97
N GLY A 194 -0.27 -22.32 -12.24
CA GLY A 194 -1.07 -22.62 -13.42
C GLY A 194 -2.47 -23.19 -13.14
N GLY A 195 -3.49 -22.32 -13.14
CA GLY A 195 -4.88 -22.65 -13.35
C GLY A 195 -5.60 -23.43 -12.28
N LEU A 196 -6.06 -22.77 -11.18
CA LEU A 196 -7.23 -23.26 -10.42
C LEU A 196 -7.84 -22.11 -9.58
N ASN A 197 -9.09 -21.76 -9.97
CA ASN A 197 -10.12 -21.09 -9.16
C ASN A 197 -9.89 -19.65 -8.64
N GLN A 198 -10.53 -18.73 -9.36
CA GLN A 198 -10.97 -17.42 -8.87
C GLN A 198 -11.97 -17.58 -7.71
N LYS A 199 -11.57 -17.25 -6.53
CA LYS A 199 -12.29 -16.75 -5.34
C LYS A 199 -11.59 -17.24 -4.08
N LYS A 200 -10.57 -16.52 -3.60
CA LYS A 200 -10.10 -16.71 -2.23
C LYS A 200 -9.54 -15.40 -1.64
N ASN A 201 -9.77 -15.26 -0.33
CA ASN A 201 -9.49 -14.15 0.53
C ASN A 201 -8.10 -13.53 0.35
N LYS A 202 -8.11 -12.23 0.03
CA LYS A 202 -6.93 -11.36 0.04
C LYS A 202 -6.71 -10.88 1.48
N GLY A 203 -5.66 -11.30 2.13
CA GLY A 203 -5.32 -10.87 3.48
C GLY A 203 -3.86 -10.43 3.59
N PHE A 204 -3.61 -9.41 4.41
CA PHE A 204 -2.28 -8.89 4.73
C PHE A 204 -2.00 -9.03 6.21
N LEU A 205 -0.74 -9.34 6.53
CA LEU A 205 -0.19 -9.21 7.87
C LEU A 205 0.93 -8.18 7.83
N SER A 206 0.89 -7.20 8.72
CA SER A 206 1.93 -6.19 8.86
C SER A 206 2.59 -6.27 10.23
N PHE A 207 3.88 -6.01 10.27
CA PHE A 207 4.72 -6.11 11.47
C PHE A 207 5.19 -4.71 11.87
N GLY A 208 4.97 -4.31 13.12
CA GLY A 208 5.58 -3.15 13.72
C GLY A 208 7.05 -3.40 14.12
N ARG A 209 7.76 -2.33 14.43
CA ARG A 209 9.22 -2.29 14.63
C ARG A 209 9.81 -3.41 15.46
N GLU A 210 10.82 -4.11 14.93
CA GLU A 210 11.89 -4.74 15.71
C GLU A 210 12.92 -3.67 16.09
N GLN A 211 13.18 -3.52 17.37
CA GLN A 211 14.31 -2.69 17.85
C GLN A 211 15.62 -3.43 17.59
N ARG A 212 16.58 -2.71 17.04
CA ARG A 212 18.00 -2.91 17.33
C ARG A 212 18.43 -1.96 18.43
#